data_23e49270cb09be36335cdb4e5e23641c
#
_entry.id   23e49270cb09be36335cdb4e5e23641c
#
_cell.length_a   1.000
_cell.length_b   1.000
_cell.length_c   1.000
_cell.angle_alpha   90.00
_cell.angle_beta   90.00
_cell.angle_gamma   90.00
#
_symmetry.space_group_name_H-M   'P 1'
#
loop_
_entity.id
_entity.type
_entity.pdbx_description
1 polymer ?
#
loop_
_entity_poly.entity_id
_entity_poly.type
_entity_poly.pdbx_seq_one_letter_code
_entity_poly.pdbx_strand_id
1 'polypeptide(L)'
;MNRFYRKPKPETMKKNRETYRKQYKDEILWLKTNLKKLTESKNKFLIDMYTILISGSRKITPKMESAIINGIIKCKNSPLYNEELRKDAEERLKPILEKIAMVERLAEQKGDKAIDFIKNVKNYVKTNHRVTKKQMDSLNKVYKRVSEDLFKGEEND
;
A
#
# COMPACT_ATOMS: atom_id res chain seq x y z
N MET A 1 19.74 -21.08 14.44
CA MET A 1 20.31 -20.54 15.71
C MET A 1 19.57 -19.27 16.09
N ASN A 2 18.67 -19.38 17.07
CA ASN A 2 18.09 -18.20 17.70
C ASN A 2 19.19 -17.51 18.53
N ARG A 3 19.83 -16.51 17.95
CA ARG A 3 20.63 -15.59 18.77
C ARG A 3 19.63 -14.81 19.60
N PHE A 4 19.52 -15.15 20.86
CA PHE A 4 18.77 -14.36 21.84
C PHE A 4 19.28 -12.93 21.77
N TYR A 5 18.47 -12.05 21.22
CA TYR A 5 18.80 -10.64 21.10
C TYR A 5 18.79 -10.03 22.51
N ARG A 6 19.96 -9.88 23.10
CA ARG A 6 20.09 -9.30 24.44
C ARG A 6 19.83 -7.80 24.31
N LYS A 7 18.73 -7.33 24.94
CA LYS A 7 18.45 -5.90 25.03
C LYS A 7 19.68 -5.15 25.55
N PRO A 8 20.10 -4.03 24.94
CA PRO A 8 21.19 -3.22 25.46
C PRO A 8 20.89 -2.73 26.87
N LYS A 9 21.93 -2.39 27.60
CA LYS A 9 21.78 -1.78 28.93
C LYS A 9 21.04 -0.42 28.79
N PRO A 10 20.27 0.03 29.83
CA PRO A 10 19.55 1.30 29.79
C PRO A 10 20.41 2.52 29.44
N GLU A 11 21.64 2.55 29.88
CA GLU A 11 22.61 3.62 29.57
C GLU A 11 22.99 3.64 28.10
N THR A 12 23.20 2.47 27.49
CA THR A 12 23.47 2.32 26.06
C THR A 12 22.27 2.76 25.23
N MET A 13 21.06 2.40 25.64
CA MET A 13 19.82 2.83 24.99
C MET A 13 19.66 4.34 25.02
N LYS A 14 19.93 4.96 26.16
CA LYS A 14 19.88 6.42 26.31
C LYS A 14 20.87 7.12 25.38
N LYS A 15 22.10 6.64 25.33
CA LYS A 15 23.14 7.16 24.44
C LYS A 15 22.76 7.00 22.97
N ASN A 16 22.22 5.86 22.57
CA ASN A 16 21.73 5.62 21.22
C ASN A 16 20.58 6.59 20.85
N ARG A 17 19.60 6.79 21.74
CA ARG A 17 18.51 7.75 21.50
C ARG A 17 19.02 9.16 21.26
N GLU A 18 19.94 9.63 22.05
CA GLU A 18 20.53 10.95 21.91
C GLU A 18 21.29 11.09 20.57
N THR A 19 22.05 10.07 20.20
CA THR A 19 22.76 10.01 18.92
C THR A 19 21.80 10.01 17.76
N TYR A 20 20.76 9.18 17.78
CA TYR A 20 19.79 9.05 16.70
C TYR A 20 18.94 10.30 16.52
N ARG A 21 18.56 10.98 17.59
CA ARG A 21 17.83 12.26 17.52
C ARG A 21 18.61 13.35 16.78
N LYS A 22 19.93 13.31 16.84
CA LYS A 22 20.80 14.26 16.11
C LYS A 22 21.03 13.79 14.68
N GLN A 23 21.41 12.54 14.51
CA GLN A 23 21.82 11.98 13.23
C GLN A 23 20.65 11.73 12.27
N TYR A 24 19.52 11.29 12.77
CA TYR A 24 18.31 10.93 12.01
C TYR A 24 17.11 11.82 12.29
N LYS A 25 17.36 13.09 12.57
CA LYS A 25 16.33 14.06 12.95
C LYS A 25 15.21 14.14 11.91
N ASP A 26 15.55 14.26 10.64
CA ASP A 26 14.58 14.42 9.55
C ASP A 26 13.80 13.13 9.29
N GLU A 27 14.49 11.99 9.32
CA GLU A 27 13.87 10.67 9.16
C GLU A 27 12.91 10.36 10.31
N ILE A 28 13.29 10.63 11.54
CA ILE A 28 12.43 10.45 12.71
C ILE A 28 11.18 11.33 12.61
N LEU A 29 11.34 12.58 12.22
CA LEU A 29 10.22 13.50 12.04
C LEU A 29 9.26 13.02 10.97
N TRP A 30 9.80 12.60 9.82
CA TRP A 30 8.98 12.09 8.72
C TRP A 30 8.22 10.82 9.13
N LEU A 31 8.90 9.86 9.77
CA LEU A 31 8.30 8.61 10.26
C LEU A 31 7.19 8.87 11.27
N LYS A 32 7.44 9.77 12.23
CA LYS A 32 6.45 10.18 13.24
C LYS A 32 5.20 10.78 12.60
N THR A 33 5.39 11.70 11.66
CA THR A 33 4.30 12.40 10.96
C THR A 33 3.45 11.43 10.13
N ASN A 34 4.07 10.42 9.54
CA ASN A 34 3.41 9.46 8.66
C ASN A 34 3.09 8.10 9.29
N LEU A 35 3.23 7.98 10.61
CA LEU A 35 3.08 6.70 11.32
C LEU A 35 1.70 6.06 11.08
N LYS A 36 0.63 6.85 11.06
CA LYS A 36 -0.72 6.38 10.77
C LYS A 36 -0.80 5.75 9.37
N LYS A 37 -0.28 6.44 8.35
CA LYS A 37 -0.26 5.94 6.97
C LYS A 37 0.61 4.69 6.83
N LEU A 38 1.74 4.61 7.54
CA LEU A 38 2.60 3.43 7.58
C LEU A 38 1.87 2.22 8.18
N THR A 39 1.09 2.44 9.23
CA THR A 39 0.26 1.40 9.85
C THR A 39 -0.85 0.93 8.92
N GLU A 40 -1.57 1.84 8.29
CA GLU A 40 -2.64 1.54 7.33
C GLU A 40 -2.12 0.78 6.11
N SER A 41 -0.94 1.14 5.61
CA SER A 41 -0.27 0.46 4.48
C SER A 41 0.49 -0.80 4.87
N LYS A 42 0.49 -1.17 6.14
CA LYS A 42 1.21 -2.34 6.69
C LYS A 42 2.71 -2.31 6.40
N ASN A 43 3.32 -1.13 6.42
CA ASN A 43 4.77 -0.97 6.26
C ASN A 43 5.49 -1.27 7.58
N LYS A 44 5.53 -2.55 7.93
CA LYS A 44 6.11 -3.02 9.19
C LYS A 44 7.57 -2.63 9.34
N PHE A 45 8.35 -2.69 8.27
CA PHE A 45 9.78 -2.37 8.31
C PHE A 45 10.03 -0.94 8.81
N LEU A 46 9.39 0.07 8.23
CA LEU A 46 9.57 1.47 8.65
C LEU A 46 9.01 1.74 10.05
N ILE A 47 7.93 1.08 10.44
CA ILE A 47 7.38 1.16 11.81
C ILE A 47 8.39 0.59 12.81
N ASP A 48 8.98 -0.57 12.54
CA ASP A 48 10.00 -1.19 13.40
C ASP A 48 11.25 -0.31 13.49
N MET A 49 11.68 0.28 12.37
CA MET A 49 12.82 1.20 12.36
C MET A 49 12.54 2.47 13.17
N TYR A 50 11.34 3.04 13.06
CA TYR A 50 10.94 4.16 13.92
C TYR A 50 11.03 3.80 15.40
N THR A 51 10.51 2.65 15.80
CA THR A 51 10.58 2.16 17.18
C THR A 51 12.03 2.03 17.66
N ILE A 52 12.92 1.50 16.84
CA ILE A 52 14.35 1.39 17.15
C ILE A 52 15.00 2.77 17.31
N LEU A 53 14.71 3.70 16.40
CA LEU A 53 15.28 5.05 16.43
C LEU A 53 14.85 5.84 17.67
N ILE A 54 13.61 5.72 18.12
CA ILE A 54 13.13 6.44 19.31
C ILE A 54 13.47 5.74 20.63
N SER A 55 13.65 4.43 20.62
CA SER A 55 13.98 3.67 21.84
C SER A 55 15.48 3.50 22.08
N GLY A 56 16.28 3.53 21.01
CA GLY A 56 17.71 3.21 21.08
C GLY A 56 17.99 1.74 21.37
N SER A 57 16.99 0.86 21.15
CA SER A 57 17.04 -0.55 21.52
C SER A 57 18.01 -1.39 20.68
N ARG A 58 18.49 -0.82 19.59
CA ARG A 58 19.38 -1.51 18.63
C ARG A 58 20.35 -0.53 17.99
N LYS A 59 21.53 -1.03 17.64
CA LYS A 59 22.49 -0.29 16.81
C LYS A 59 21.99 -0.25 15.38
N ILE A 60 21.98 0.94 14.76
CA ILE A 60 21.69 1.12 13.34
C ILE A 60 22.93 0.79 12.52
N THR A 61 22.87 -0.24 11.71
CA THR A 61 23.95 -0.62 10.78
C THR A 61 23.86 0.24 9.51
N PRO A 62 24.96 0.37 8.74
CA PRO A 62 24.92 1.08 7.44
C PRO A 62 23.87 0.52 6.48
N LYS A 63 23.63 -0.79 6.50
CA LYS A 63 22.58 -1.44 5.71
C LYS A 63 21.19 -1.02 6.16
N MET A 64 20.94 -0.93 7.46
CA MET A 64 19.67 -0.45 8.02
C MET A 64 19.46 1.03 7.68
N GLU A 65 20.46 1.87 7.80
CA GLU A 65 20.42 3.28 7.43
C GLU A 65 20.01 3.47 5.97
N SER A 66 20.68 2.79 5.05
CA SER A 66 20.34 2.81 3.62
C SER A 66 18.91 2.34 3.36
N ALA A 67 18.47 1.29 4.02
CA ALA A 67 17.12 0.76 3.89
C ALA A 67 16.05 1.73 4.43
N ILE A 68 16.32 2.44 5.52
CA ILE A 68 15.43 3.49 6.06
C ILE A 68 15.30 4.64 5.06
N ILE A 69 16.41 5.17 4.59
CA ILE A 69 16.45 6.31 3.66
C ILE A 69 15.73 5.94 2.35
N ASN A 70 16.05 4.79 1.76
CA ASN A 70 15.43 4.32 0.53
C ASN A 70 13.93 4.02 0.72
N GLY A 71 13.54 3.46 1.85
CA GLY A 71 12.15 3.21 2.20
C GLY A 71 11.33 4.49 2.30
N ILE A 72 11.87 5.54 2.93
CA ILE A 72 11.25 6.86 3.03
C ILE A 72 11.12 7.52 1.65
N ILE A 73 12.18 7.48 0.84
CA ILE A 73 12.15 8.03 -0.53
C ILE A 73 11.09 7.34 -1.37
N LYS A 74 11.01 6.02 -1.29
CA LYS A 74 10.00 5.22 -2.00
C LYS A 74 8.57 5.60 -1.57
N CYS A 75 8.35 5.82 -0.28
CA CYS A 75 7.06 6.30 0.23
C CYS A 75 6.73 7.70 -0.28
N LYS A 76 7.66 8.64 -0.22
CA LYS A 76 7.47 10.01 -0.72
C LYS A 76 7.08 10.07 -2.20
N ASN A 77 7.51 9.10 -2.99
CA ASN A 77 7.19 8.97 -4.41
C ASN A 77 5.94 8.09 -4.67
N SER A 78 5.18 7.77 -3.64
CA SER A 78 3.96 6.97 -3.72
C SER A 78 2.71 7.86 -3.61
N PRO A 79 1.61 7.56 -4.34
CA PRO A 79 0.35 8.31 -4.24
C PRO A 79 -0.23 8.37 -2.82
N LEU A 80 0.05 7.40 -1.97
CA LEU A 80 -0.45 7.38 -0.59
C LEU A 80 0.11 8.53 0.26
N TYR A 81 1.35 8.95 -0.02
CA TYR A 81 2.06 9.98 0.75
C TYR A 81 2.22 11.31 0.01
N ASN A 82 1.98 11.33 -1.30
CA ASN A 82 2.10 12.50 -2.15
C ASN A 82 0.74 12.83 -2.77
N GLU A 83 0.17 13.99 -2.41
CA GLU A 83 -1.16 14.40 -2.83
C GLU A 83 -1.27 14.65 -4.34
N GLU A 84 -0.25 15.23 -4.96
CA GLU A 84 -0.25 15.45 -6.42
C GLU A 84 -0.27 14.13 -7.17
N LEU A 85 0.60 13.20 -6.80
CA LEU A 85 0.63 11.85 -7.38
C LEU A 85 -0.69 11.10 -7.13
N ARG A 86 -1.33 11.34 -5.99
CA ARG A 86 -2.63 10.75 -5.68
C ARG A 86 -3.72 11.29 -6.61
N LYS A 87 -3.79 12.60 -6.80
CA LYS A 87 -4.76 13.23 -7.71
C LYS A 87 -4.57 12.75 -9.14
N ASP A 88 -3.34 12.70 -9.63
CA ASP A 88 -3.01 12.19 -10.97
C ASP A 88 -3.41 10.71 -11.11
N ALA A 89 -3.16 9.91 -10.09
CA ALA A 89 -3.54 8.50 -10.08
C ALA A 89 -5.07 8.33 -10.05
N GLU A 90 -5.79 9.10 -9.24
CA GLU A 90 -7.25 9.06 -9.15
C GLU A 90 -7.88 9.45 -10.50
N GLU A 91 -7.38 10.50 -11.15
CA GLU A 91 -7.86 10.91 -12.46
C GLU A 91 -7.62 9.84 -13.53
N ARG A 92 -6.41 9.29 -13.57
CA ARG A 92 -6.07 8.19 -14.48
C ARG A 92 -6.88 6.92 -14.25
N LEU A 93 -7.21 6.62 -12.99
CA LEU A 93 -7.96 5.42 -12.61
C LEU A 93 -9.48 5.59 -12.70
N LYS A 94 -9.98 6.81 -12.87
CA LYS A 94 -11.42 7.08 -12.97
C LYS A 94 -12.13 6.21 -14.02
N PRO A 95 -11.66 6.10 -15.27
CA PRO A 95 -12.29 5.21 -16.27
C PRO A 95 -12.26 3.74 -15.84
N ILE A 96 -11.20 3.31 -15.19
CA ILE A 96 -11.04 1.93 -14.71
C ILE A 96 -12.03 1.64 -13.58
N LEU A 97 -12.20 2.56 -12.63
CA LEU A 97 -13.17 2.43 -11.54
C LEU A 97 -14.61 2.44 -12.07
N GLU A 98 -14.93 3.23 -13.09
CA GLU A 98 -16.22 3.23 -13.77
C GLU A 98 -16.48 1.87 -14.43
N LYS A 99 -15.49 1.29 -15.09
CA LYS A 99 -15.58 -0.06 -15.67
C LYS A 99 -15.79 -1.12 -14.59
N ILE A 100 -15.05 -1.06 -13.49
CA ILE A 100 -15.23 -1.98 -12.36
C ILE A 100 -16.65 -1.89 -11.80
N ALA A 101 -17.17 -0.69 -11.60
CA ALA A 101 -18.54 -0.48 -11.12
C ALA A 101 -19.60 -1.06 -12.07
N MET A 102 -19.39 -0.93 -13.37
CA MET A 102 -20.27 -1.53 -14.39
C MET A 102 -20.24 -3.05 -14.34
N VAL A 103 -19.03 -3.64 -14.29
CA VAL A 103 -18.86 -5.11 -14.20
C VAL A 103 -19.45 -5.66 -12.91
N GLU A 104 -19.27 -4.97 -11.79
CA GLU A 104 -19.86 -5.33 -10.51
C GLU A 104 -21.40 -5.37 -10.59
N ARG A 105 -22.00 -4.33 -11.14
CA ARG A 105 -23.45 -4.24 -11.30
C ARG A 105 -24.00 -5.36 -12.18
N LEU A 106 -23.36 -5.63 -13.32
CA LEU A 106 -23.78 -6.71 -14.22
C LEU A 106 -23.62 -8.10 -13.56
N ALA A 107 -22.53 -8.30 -12.83
CA ALA A 107 -22.27 -9.54 -12.11
C ALA A 107 -23.29 -9.77 -10.98
N GLU A 108 -23.68 -8.71 -10.25
CA GLU A 108 -24.72 -8.77 -9.23
C GLU A 108 -26.08 -9.13 -9.81
N GLN A 109 -26.47 -8.52 -10.94
CA GLN A 109 -27.71 -8.83 -11.65
C GLN A 109 -27.80 -10.29 -12.08
N LYS A 110 -26.68 -10.91 -12.44
CA LYS A 110 -26.60 -12.29 -12.88
C LYS A 110 -26.32 -13.29 -11.78
N GLY A 111 -26.03 -12.83 -10.55
CA GLY A 111 -25.56 -13.69 -9.48
C GLY A 111 -24.24 -14.40 -9.81
N ASP A 112 -23.34 -13.72 -10.54
CA ASP A 112 -22.07 -14.30 -10.98
C ASP A 112 -21.12 -14.58 -9.79
N LYS A 113 -20.43 -15.71 -9.86
CA LYS A 113 -19.47 -16.14 -8.83
C LYS A 113 -18.26 -15.22 -8.66
N ALA A 114 -18.00 -14.33 -9.60
CA ALA A 114 -16.88 -13.42 -9.58
C ALA A 114 -17.13 -12.13 -8.77
N ILE A 115 -18.30 -11.96 -8.14
CA ILE A 115 -18.66 -10.76 -7.38
C ILE A 115 -17.61 -10.43 -6.30
N ASP A 116 -17.19 -11.40 -5.52
CA ASP A 116 -16.18 -11.20 -4.46
C ASP A 116 -14.83 -10.79 -5.03
N PHE A 117 -14.42 -11.40 -6.13
CA PHE A 117 -13.21 -11.02 -6.86
C PHE A 117 -13.28 -9.56 -7.34
N ILE A 118 -14.39 -9.14 -7.91
CA ILE A 118 -14.59 -7.76 -8.40
C ILE A 118 -14.51 -6.75 -7.24
N LYS A 119 -15.16 -7.04 -6.11
CA LYS A 119 -15.09 -6.21 -4.90
C LYS A 119 -13.68 -6.11 -4.34
N ASN A 120 -12.93 -7.21 -4.34
CA ASN A 120 -11.54 -7.23 -3.92
C ASN A 120 -10.64 -6.38 -4.83
N VAL A 121 -10.82 -6.46 -6.15
CA VAL A 121 -10.09 -5.62 -7.11
C VAL A 121 -10.44 -4.15 -6.92
N LYS A 122 -11.71 -3.81 -6.74
CA LYS A 122 -12.18 -2.45 -6.46
C LYS A 122 -11.49 -1.86 -5.24
N ASN A 123 -11.46 -2.61 -4.14
CA ASN A 123 -10.81 -2.18 -2.91
C ASN A 123 -9.29 -2.03 -3.08
N TYR A 124 -8.67 -2.97 -3.79
CA TYR A 124 -7.25 -2.90 -4.10
C TYR A 124 -6.89 -1.64 -4.89
N VAL A 125 -7.63 -1.33 -5.96
CA VAL A 125 -7.42 -0.15 -6.79
C VAL A 125 -7.59 1.14 -6.00
N LYS A 126 -8.62 1.23 -5.17
CA LYS A 126 -8.87 2.41 -4.30
C LYS A 126 -7.79 2.60 -3.26
N THR A 127 -7.26 1.52 -2.69
CA THR A 127 -6.23 1.57 -1.64
C THR A 127 -4.83 1.82 -2.22
N ASN A 128 -4.48 1.15 -3.32
CA ASN A 128 -3.13 1.18 -3.87
C ASN A 128 -2.95 2.17 -5.03
N HIS A 129 -4.01 2.80 -5.51
CA HIS A 129 -4.01 3.75 -6.63
C HIS A 129 -3.37 3.17 -7.91
N ARG A 130 -3.56 1.88 -8.12
CA ARG A 130 -3.08 1.15 -9.30
C ARG A 130 -3.93 -0.09 -9.55
N VAL A 131 -3.88 -0.56 -10.79
CA VAL A 131 -4.43 -1.85 -11.20
C VAL A 131 -3.33 -2.67 -11.86
N THR A 132 -3.26 -3.95 -11.57
CA THR A 132 -2.30 -4.84 -12.20
C THR A 132 -2.82 -5.34 -13.55
N LYS A 133 -1.90 -5.70 -14.46
CA LYS A 133 -2.28 -6.31 -15.74
C LYS A 133 -3.13 -7.56 -15.54
N LYS A 134 -2.76 -8.42 -14.60
CA LYS A 134 -3.50 -9.64 -14.26
C LYS A 134 -4.93 -9.34 -13.79
N GLN A 135 -5.11 -8.30 -12.97
CA GLN A 135 -6.43 -7.85 -12.52
C GLN A 135 -7.26 -7.34 -13.71
N MET A 136 -6.68 -6.54 -14.61
CA MET A 136 -7.35 -6.04 -15.80
C MET A 136 -7.76 -7.16 -16.74
N ASP A 137 -6.87 -8.11 -17.01
CA ASP A 137 -7.17 -9.27 -17.85
C ASP A 137 -8.32 -10.11 -17.27
N SER A 138 -8.32 -10.32 -15.96
CA SER A 138 -9.39 -11.05 -15.26
C SER A 138 -10.72 -10.29 -15.28
N LEU A 139 -10.70 -8.97 -15.06
CA LEU A 139 -11.89 -8.11 -15.18
C LEU A 139 -12.47 -8.12 -16.59
N ASN A 140 -11.62 -8.08 -17.62
CA ASN A 140 -12.06 -8.14 -19.01
C ASN A 140 -12.72 -9.48 -19.35
N LYS A 141 -12.22 -10.58 -18.81
CA LYS A 141 -12.85 -11.91 -18.95
C LYS A 141 -14.23 -11.97 -18.30
N VAL A 142 -14.34 -11.42 -17.09
CA VAL A 142 -15.64 -11.34 -16.38
C VAL A 142 -16.61 -10.43 -17.15
N TYR A 143 -16.15 -9.26 -17.58
CA TYR A 143 -16.97 -8.34 -18.37
C TYR A 143 -17.52 -9.00 -19.63
N LYS A 144 -16.67 -9.67 -20.40
CA LYS A 144 -17.09 -10.40 -21.59
C LYS A 144 -18.18 -11.44 -21.27
N ARG A 145 -18.00 -12.21 -20.22
CA ARG A 145 -18.95 -13.24 -19.78
C ARG A 145 -20.30 -12.66 -19.35
N VAL A 146 -20.30 -11.60 -18.53
CA VAL A 146 -21.53 -11.00 -17.98
C VAL A 146 -22.24 -10.10 -18.98
N SER A 147 -21.56 -9.61 -20.01
CA SER A 147 -22.14 -8.77 -21.07
C SER A 147 -22.66 -9.54 -22.27
N GLU A 148 -22.21 -10.78 -22.50
CA GLU A 148 -22.62 -11.59 -23.67
C GLU A 148 -24.14 -11.77 -23.77
N ASP A 149 -24.85 -11.90 -22.65
CA ASP A 149 -26.29 -12.09 -22.66
C ASP A 149 -27.09 -10.81 -22.93
N LEU A 150 -26.47 -9.63 -22.76
CA LEU A 150 -27.12 -8.35 -23.09
C LEU A 150 -27.25 -8.16 -24.60
N PHE A 151 -26.32 -8.73 -25.39
CA PHE A 151 -26.35 -8.65 -26.86
C PHE A 151 -27.17 -9.77 -27.50
N LYS A 152 -27.42 -10.89 -26.81
CA LYS A 152 -28.24 -12.00 -27.32
C LYS A 152 -29.74 -11.72 -27.27
N GLY A 153 -30.19 -10.72 -26.45
CA GLY A 153 -31.57 -10.31 -26.38
C GLY A 153 -32.02 -9.38 -27.50
N GLU A 154 -31.09 -8.76 -28.26
CA GLU A 154 -31.39 -7.82 -29.34
C GLU A 154 -31.47 -8.48 -30.73
N GLU A 155 -31.03 -9.73 -30.88
CA GLU A 155 -31.09 -10.47 -32.14
C GLU A 155 -32.39 -11.30 -32.36
N ASN A 156 -33.29 -11.33 -31.39
CA ASN A 156 -34.54 -12.12 -31.42
C ASN A 156 -35.84 -11.31 -31.42
N ASP A 157 -35.78 -10.02 -31.78
CA ASP A 157 -36.98 -9.21 -32.04
C ASP A 157 -37.05 -8.82 -33.54
#